data_15db2aa36e11e389307279e5dc479f8c
#
_entry.id   15db2aa36e11e389307279e5dc479f8c
#
_cell.length_a   1.000
_cell.length_b   1.000
_cell.length_c   1.000
_cell.angle_alpha   90.00
_cell.angle_beta   90.00
_cell.angle_gamma   90.00
#
_symmetry.space_group_name_H-M   'P 1'
#
loop_
_entity.id
_entity.type
_entity.pdbx_description
1 polymer ?
#
loop_
_entity_poly.entity_id
_entity_poly.type
_entity_poly.pdbx_seq_one_letter_code
_entity_poly.pdbx_strand_id
1 'polypeptide(L)'
;DALPISKRLLRDGIDAIIAEGTESGGHVGDITTMALVPQIVDAVDVPVIAAGGIGDGRGAAAAFALGAQAVQLGTRFVLSEECIAHENYKQAVLKAKDRSTVKTGLTTGHPVRILQNALSKKYADLEFSGAPKEELENLGAGTLRMAAIEGEVKNGSVMIGQISGMLKDIKPCEQIVKDIMAETEAVIANMQKLVK
;
A
#
# COMPACT_ATOMS: atom_id res chain seq x y z
N ASP A 1 -3.89 17.24 -4.63
CA ASP A 1 -5.19 17.02 -3.97
C ASP A 1 -6.00 15.96 -4.69
N ALA A 2 -6.43 14.90 -3.97
CA ALA A 2 -7.11 13.74 -4.57
C ALA A 2 -8.44 14.10 -5.25
N LEU A 3 -9.28 14.91 -4.60
CA LEU A 3 -10.61 15.29 -5.13
C LEU A 3 -10.56 16.08 -6.45
N PRO A 4 -9.77 17.14 -6.62
CA PRO A 4 -9.62 17.82 -7.90
C PRO A 4 -9.10 16.92 -9.02
N ILE A 5 -8.15 16.02 -8.70
CA ILE A 5 -7.62 15.04 -9.67
C ILE A 5 -8.71 14.08 -10.11
N SER A 6 -9.47 13.49 -9.18
CA SER A 6 -10.57 12.56 -9.48
C SER A 6 -11.62 13.21 -10.38
N LYS A 7 -12.06 14.43 -10.06
CA LYS A 7 -13.01 15.18 -10.87
C LYS A 7 -12.47 15.56 -12.26
N ARG A 8 -11.16 15.75 -12.42
CA ARG A 8 -10.54 15.96 -13.72
C ARG A 8 -10.55 14.68 -14.56
N LEU A 9 -10.14 13.56 -13.96
CA LEU A 9 -10.09 12.27 -14.64
C LEU A 9 -11.47 11.81 -15.15
N LEU A 10 -12.56 12.11 -14.43
CA LEU A 10 -13.92 11.84 -14.91
C LEU A 10 -14.22 12.51 -16.25
N ARG A 11 -13.73 13.74 -16.48
CA ARG A 11 -13.91 14.45 -17.75
C ARG A 11 -13.13 13.82 -18.89
N ASP A 12 -12.09 13.06 -18.57
CA ASP A 12 -11.26 12.32 -19.54
C ASP A 12 -11.85 10.93 -19.88
N GLY A 13 -13.01 10.55 -19.28
CA GLY A 13 -13.78 9.35 -19.64
C GLY A 13 -13.23 8.06 -19.04
N ILE A 14 -12.83 8.06 -17.78
CA ILE A 14 -12.37 6.86 -17.07
C ILE A 14 -13.55 5.98 -16.64
N ASP A 15 -13.30 4.67 -16.53
CA ASP A 15 -14.30 3.67 -16.12
C ASP A 15 -14.36 3.44 -14.61
N ALA A 16 -13.29 3.69 -13.88
CA ALA A 16 -13.19 3.52 -12.42
C ALA A 16 -12.06 4.37 -11.84
N ILE A 17 -12.07 4.59 -10.53
CA ILE A 17 -11.00 5.28 -9.79
C ILE A 17 -10.43 4.37 -8.70
N ILE A 18 -9.11 4.27 -8.64
CA ILE A 18 -8.42 3.66 -7.51
C ILE A 18 -8.06 4.78 -6.51
N ALA A 19 -8.65 4.72 -5.32
CA ALA A 19 -8.37 5.61 -4.20
C ALA A 19 -7.35 4.94 -3.27
N GLU A 20 -6.08 5.40 -3.35
CA GLU A 20 -4.98 4.80 -2.61
C GLU A 20 -4.58 5.66 -1.41
N GLY A 21 -4.75 5.12 -0.22
CA GLY A 21 -4.39 5.77 1.04
C GLY A 21 -2.90 5.69 1.36
N THR A 22 -2.46 6.56 2.28
CA THR A 22 -1.05 6.69 2.70
C THR A 22 -0.47 5.43 3.35
N GLU A 23 -1.29 4.46 3.72
CA GLU A 23 -0.86 3.18 4.29
C GLU A 23 -0.22 2.23 3.28
N SER A 24 -0.34 2.52 1.98
CA SER A 24 0.23 1.70 0.91
C SER A 24 1.76 1.69 0.91
N GLY A 25 2.34 0.75 0.19
CA GLY A 25 3.79 0.69 -0.10
C GLY A 25 4.10 1.34 -1.45
N GLY A 26 5.31 1.85 -1.60
CA GLY A 26 5.70 2.62 -2.80
C GLY A 26 5.31 4.08 -2.69
N HIS A 27 5.02 4.74 -3.80
CA HIS A 27 4.62 6.15 -3.81
C HIS A 27 3.30 6.34 -3.07
N VAL A 28 3.24 7.31 -2.17
CA VAL A 28 2.08 7.52 -1.30
C VAL A 28 1.70 8.99 -1.23
N GLY A 29 0.39 9.24 -1.13
CA GLY A 29 -0.15 10.53 -0.71
C GLY A 29 -0.14 10.69 0.83
N ASP A 30 -0.84 11.69 1.32
CA ASP A 30 -0.87 11.99 2.75
C ASP A 30 -2.17 11.56 3.45
N ILE A 31 -3.26 11.33 2.68
CA ILE A 31 -4.57 11.01 3.25
C ILE A 31 -4.65 9.50 3.53
N THR A 32 -5.12 9.14 4.72
CA THR A 32 -5.37 7.74 5.09
C THR A 32 -6.56 7.15 4.33
N THR A 33 -6.57 5.84 4.12
CA THR A 33 -7.61 5.12 3.38
C THR A 33 -9.01 5.37 3.95
N MET A 34 -9.15 5.35 5.28
CA MET A 34 -10.42 5.58 5.96
C MET A 34 -11.01 6.98 5.71
N ALA A 35 -10.18 7.99 5.53
CA ALA A 35 -10.63 9.35 5.23
C ALA A 35 -10.74 9.61 3.73
N LEU A 36 -9.91 8.96 2.90
CA LEU A 36 -9.86 9.18 1.46
C LEU A 36 -11.04 8.56 0.73
N VAL A 37 -11.30 7.27 1.01
CA VAL A 37 -12.29 6.48 0.26
C VAL A 37 -13.67 7.14 0.24
N PRO A 38 -14.30 7.50 1.39
CA PRO A 38 -15.63 8.09 1.36
C PRO A 38 -15.65 9.45 0.65
N GLN A 39 -14.60 10.26 0.76
CA GLN A 39 -14.52 11.54 0.04
C GLN A 39 -14.48 11.35 -1.48
N ILE A 40 -13.81 10.32 -1.98
CA ILE A 40 -13.78 10.00 -3.40
C ILE A 40 -15.14 9.44 -3.82
N VAL A 41 -15.72 8.50 -3.06
CA VAL A 41 -17.06 7.93 -3.32
C VAL A 41 -18.11 9.02 -3.46
N ASP A 42 -18.12 10.01 -2.56
CA ASP A 42 -19.09 11.12 -2.60
C ASP A 42 -18.84 12.09 -3.77
N ALA A 43 -17.65 12.07 -4.37
CA ALA A 43 -17.25 13.05 -5.38
C ALA A 43 -17.37 12.57 -6.83
N VAL A 44 -17.62 11.26 -7.05
CA VAL A 44 -17.58 10.64 -8.39
C VAL A 44 -18.76 9.68 -8.60
N ASP A 45 -19.17 9.52 -9.87
CA ASP A 45 -20.27 8.63 -10.26
C ASP A 45 -19.77 7.29 -10.86
N VAL A 46 -18.44 7.08 -10.90
CA VAL A 46 -17.83 5.82 -11.37
C VAL A 46 -17.42 4.93 -10.19
N PRO A 47 -17.26 3.62 -10.40
CA PRO A 47 -16.80 2.72 -9.35
C PRO A 47 -15.50 3.17 -8.68
N VAL A 48 -15.46 3.11 -7.34
CA VAL A 48 -14.26 3.40 -6.54
C VAL A 48 -13.66 2.10 -6.03
N ILE A 49 -12.37 1.92 -6.28
CA ILE A 49 -11.55 0.80 -5.81
C ILE A 49 -10.69 1.32 -4.66
N ALA A 50 -10.87 0.80 -3.45
CA ALA A 50 -10.03 1.19 -2.32
C ALA A 50 -8.68 0.47 -2.34
N ALA A 51 -7.60 1.20 -2.12
CA ALA A 51 -6.25 0.67 -2.04
C ALA A 51 -5.49 1.28 -0.84
N GLY A 52 -4.47 0.56 -0.35
CA GLY A 52 -3.72 0.96 0.84
C GLY A 52 -4.39 0.54 2.14
N GLY A 53 -3.62 0.04 3.09
CA GLY A 53 -4.13 -0.38 4.41
C GLY A 53 -4.98 -1.65 4.42
N ILE A 54 -5.18 -2.33 3.30
CA ILE A 54 -6.01 -3.52 3.16
C ILE A 54 -5.12 -4.77 3.07
N GLY A 55 -5.20 -5.66 4.06
CA GLY A 55 -4.37 -6.86 4.14
C GLY A 55 -5.15 -8.17 4.22
N ASP A 56 -6.41 -8.10 4.62
CA ASP A 56 -7.30 -9.24 4.86
C ASP A 56 -8.78 -8.85 4.65
N GLY A 57 -9.69 -9.79 4.92
CA GLY A 57 -11.13 -9.57 4.74
C GLY A 57 -11.73 -8.51 5.67
N ARG A 58 -11.10 -8.23 6.82
CA ARG A 58 -11.55 -7.14 7.71
C ARG A 58 -11.34 -5.78 7.05
N GLY A 59 -10.18 -5.60 6.42
CA GLY A 59 -9.87 -4.39 5.65
C GLY A 59 -10.77 -4.24 4.43
N ALA A 60 -11.07 -5.34 3.73
CA ALA A 60 -11.98 -5.33 2.59
C ALA A 60 -13.43 -4.98 3.01
N ALA A 61 -13.94 -5.57 4.09
CA ALA A 61 -15.27 -5.25 4.63
C ALA A 61 -15.37 -3.77 5.04
N ALA A 62 -14.32 -3.22 5.67
CA ALA A 62 -14.25 -1.80 6.01
C ALA A 62 -14.28 -0.90 4.77
N ALA A 63 -13.52 -1.24 3.71
CA ALA A 63 -13.51 -0.51 2.45
C ALA A 63 -14.90 -0.50 1.78
N PHE A 64 -15.60 -1.63 1.77
CA PHE A 64 -16.97 -1.72 1.27
C PHE A 64 -17.96 -0.89 2.11
N ALA A 65 -17.81 -0.89 3.44
CA ALA A 65 -18.63 -0.04 4.32
C ALA A 65 -18.37 1.46 4.08
N LEU A 66 -17.20 1.85 3.59
CA LEU A 66 -16.87 3.22 3.18
C LEU A 66 -17.38 3.56 1.77
N GLY A 67 -18.03 2.63 1.07
CA GLY A 67 -18.64 2.83 -0.23
C GLY A 67 -17.79 2.38 -1.43
N ALA A 68 -16.61 1.81 -1.21
CA ALA A 68 -15.83 1.21 -2.30
C ALA A 68 -16.56 0.00 -2.90
N GLN A 69 -16.41 -0.22 -4.20
CA GLN A 69 -17.02 -1.35 -4.93
C GLN A 69 -16.01 -2.49 -5.18
N ALA A 70 -14.73 -2.22 -4.99
CA ALA A 70 -13.66 -3.21 -5.06
C ALA A 70 -12.49 -2.80 -4.16
N VAL A 71 -11.53 -3.70 -3.98
CA VAL A 71 -10.30 -3.48 -3.24
C VAL A 71 -9.08 -3.88 -4.06
N GLN A 72 -7.98 -3.12 -3.92
CA GLN A 72 -6.68 -3.44 -4.49
C GLN A 72 -5.69 -3.68 -3.35
N LEU A 73 -5.00 -4.81 -3.40
CA LEU A 73 -3.98 -5.19 -2.43
C LEU A 73 -2.63 -5.36 -3.11
N GLY A 74 -1.60 -4.65 -2.63
CA GLY A 74 -0.22 -4.81 -3.13
C GLY A 74 0.57 -5.80 -2.26
N THR A 75 0.90 -5.40 -1.04
CA THR A 75 1.81 -6.13 -0.15
C THR A 75 1.34 -7.55 0.18
N ARG A 76 0.01 -7.80 0.26
CA ARG A 76 -0.51 -9.17 0.43
C ARG A 76 -0.09 -10.08 -0.73
N PHE A 77 -0.18 -9.60 -1.98
CA PHE A 77 0.19 -10.39 -3.15
C PHE A 77 1.71 -10.46 -3.40
N VAL A 78 2.53 -9.60 -2.78
CA VAL A 78 3.98 -9.82 -2.69
C VAL A 78 4.28 -11.16 -2.00
N LEU A 79 3.45 -11.57 -1.04
CA LEU A 79 3.51 -12.86 -0.36
C LEU A 79 2.64 -13.93 -1.05
N SER A 80 2.52 -13.89 -2.36
CA SER A 80 1.99 -15.00 -3.13
C SER A 80 3.10 -15.92 -3.63
N GLU A 81 2.76 -17.18 -3.88
CA GLU A 81 3.70 -18.16 -4.47
C GLU A 81 4.10 -17.71 -5.89
N GLU A 82 3.15 -17.14 -6.63
CA GLU A 82 3.32 -16.70 -8.02
C GLU A 82 4.10 -15.38 -8.15
N CYS A 83 4.28 -14.64 -7.07
CA CYS A 83 5.05 -13.40 -7.10
C CYS A 83 6.53 -13.70 -7.37
N ILE A 84 7.06 -13.08 -8.42
CA ILE A 84 8.46 -13.25 -8.86
C ILE A 84 9.49 -12.45 -8.05
N ALA A 85 9.06 -11.68 -7.04
CA ALA A 85 9.98 -10.97 -6.16
C ALA A 85 10.91 -11.99 -5.46
N HIS A 86 12.17 -11.58 -5.32
CA HIS A 86 13.20 -12.42 -4.70
C HIS A 86 12.78 -12.90 -3.30
N GLU A 87 13.18 -14.13 -2.94
CA GLU A 87 12.80 -14.74 -1.66
C GLU A 87 13.17 -13.87 -0.45
N ASN A 88 14.35 -13.22 -0.47
CA ASN A 88 14.74 -12.29 0.59
C ASN A 88 13.75 -11.14 0.78
N TYR A 89 13.13 -10.67 -0.31
CA TYR A 89 12.10 -9.64 -0.25
C TYR A 89 10.86 -10.16 0.48
N LYS A 90 10.36 -11.35 0.11
CA LYS A 90 9.22 -12.01 0.78
C LYS A 90 9.53 -12.25 2.26
N GLN A 91 10.72 -12.73 2.58
CA GLN A 91 11.15 -12.94 3.96
C GLN A 91 11.25 -11.64 4.77
N ALA A 92 11.66 -10.53 4.15
CA ALA A 92 11.67 -9.23 4.80
C ALA A 92 10.25 -8.75 5.13
N VAL A 93 9.27 -9.02 4.26
CA VAL A 93 7.84 -8.74 4.51
C VAL A 93 7.31 -9.60 5.67
N LEU A 94 7.57 -10.92 5.67
CA LEU A 94 7.10 -11.83 6.73
C LEU A 94 7.65 -11.48 8.12
N LYS A 95 8.85 -10.89 8.18
CA LYS A 95 9.49 -10.44 9.43
C LYS A 95 9.02 -9.05 9.88
N ALA A 96 8.28 -8.34 9.05
CA ALA A 96 7.79 -7.00 9.36
C ALA A 96 6.85 -7.01 10.57
N LYS A 97 6.91 -5.93 11.34
CA LYS A 97 6.06 -5.63 12.50
C LYS A 97 5.23 -4.37 12.20
N ASP A 98 4.40 -3.99 13.13
CA ASP A 98 3.52 -2.81 13.07
C ASP A 98 4.24 -1.50 12.69
N ARG A 99 5.47 -1.30 13.16
CA ARG A 99 6.27 -0.08 12.93
C ARG A 99 7.44 -0.28 11.95
N SER A 100 7.39 -1.31 11.12
CA SER A 100 8.53 -1.65 10.24
C SER A 100 8.62 -0.79 8.98
N THR A 101 7.65 0.08 8.69
CA THR A 101 7.69 0.94 7.49
C THR A 101 7.92 2.40 7.83
N VAL A 102 8.51 3.13 6.89
CA VAL A 102 8.78 4.57 6.98
C VAL A 102 8.55 5.22 5.63
N LYS A 103 8.15 6.49 5.62
CA LYS A 103 8.13 7.32 4.40
C LYS A 103 9.49 7.99 4.24
N THR A 104 10.04 7.97 3.03
CA THR A 104 11.23 8.70 2.59
C THR A 104 10.87 9.61 1.42
N GLY A 105 11.68 10.58 1.08
CA GLY A 105 11.43 11.48 -0.04
C GLY A 105 10.35 12.53 0.22
N LEU A 106 10.10 12.88 1.47
CA LEU A 106 9.14 13.93 1.85
C LEU A 106 9.54 15.29 1.26
N THR A 107 10.84 15.60 1.26
CA THR A 107 11.37 16.86 0.74
C THR A 107 11.48 16.89 -0.79
N THR A 108 11.45 15.74 -1.45
CA THR A 108 11.49 15.66 -2.92
C THR A 108 10.14 15.94 -3.58
N GLY A 109 9.04 15.89 -2.79
CA GLY A 109 7.67 15.94 -3.30
C GLY A 109 7.14 14.61 -3.85
N HIS A 110 7.92 13.54 -3.72
CA HIS A 110 7.57 12.18 -4.16
C HIS A 110 7.80 11.17 -3.02
N PRO A 111 7.01 11.25 -1.93
CA PRO A 111 7.19 10.37 -0.78
C PRO A 111 6.94 8.90 -1.15
N VAL A 112 7.82 8.03 -0.65
CA VAL A 112 7.76 6.58 -0.87
C VAL A 112 7.76 5.85 0.46
N ARG A 113 6.82 4.93 0.67
CA ARG A 113 6.83 4.07 1.85
C ARG A 113 7.63 2.80 1.57
N ILE A 114 8.62 2.56 2.41
CA ILE A 114 9.49 1.38 2.35
C ILE A 114 9.69 0.75 3.74
N LEU A 115 10.24 -0.46 3.76
CA LEU A 115 10.72 -1.11 4.97
C LEU A 115 11.88 -0.30 5.59
N GLN A 116 11.89 -0.19 6.92
CA GLN A 116 13.03 0.39 7.64
C GLN A 116 14.26 -0.51 7.50
N ASN A 117 15.32 0.01 6.88
CA ASN A 117 16.58 -0.68 6.65
C ASN A 117 17.75 0.32 6.59
N ALA A 118 18.93 -0.11 6.12
CA ALA A 118 20.09 0.79 6.01
C ALA A 118 19.86 1.91 4.99
N LEU A 119 19.19 1.62 3.86
CA LEU A 119 18.84 2.63 2.87
C LEU A 119 17.92 3.70 3.45
N SER A 120 16.82 3.32 4.12
CA SER A 120 15.87 4.28 4.67
C SER A 120 16.48 5.19 5.72
N LYS A 121 17.41 4.66 6.53
CA LYS A 121 18.16 5.48 7.51
C LYS A 121 19.07 6.49 6.81
N LYS A 122 19.86 6.04 5.85
CA LYS A 122 20.73 6.93 5.07
C LYS A 122 19.92 8.00 4.35
N TYR A 123 18.75 7.65 3.81
CA TYR A 123 17.85 8.57 3.15
C TYR A 123 17.35 9.63 4.12
N ALA A 124 16.88 9.22 5.30
CA ALA A 124 16.42 10.13 6.34
C ALA A 124 17.54 11.08 6.82
N ASP A 125 18.76 10.56 7.04
CA ASP A 125 19.92 11.38 7.45
C ASP A 125 20.21 12.47 6.41
N LEU A 126 20.16 12.16 5.12
CA LEU A 126 20.35 13.12 4.05
C LEU A 126 19.20 14.13 3.97
N GLU A 127 17.95 13.70 4.08
CA GLU A 127 16.80 14.61 4.10
C GLU A 127 16.89 15.60 5.27
N PHE A 128 17.21 15.13 6.48
CA PHE A 128 17.35 15.97 7.67
C PHE A 128 18.55 16.93 7.59
N SER A 129 19.61 16.56 6.87
CA SER A 129 20.76 17.45 6.64
C SER A 129 20.49 18.53 5.58
N GLY A 130 19.35 18.48 4.90
CA GLY A 130 19.01 19.41 3.83
C GLY A 130 19.75 19.14 2.53
N ALA A 131 20.10 17.88 2.27
CA ALA A 131 20.76 17.47 1.03
C ALA A 131 19.95 17.89 -0.22
N PRO A 132 20.61 18.21 -1.34
CA PRO A 132 19.93 18.56 -2.57
C PRO A 132 19.03 17.42 -3.07
N LYS A 133 17.90 17.77 -3.69
CA LYS A 133 16.94 16.80 -4.25
C LYS A 133 17.60 15.75 -5.16
N GLU A 134 18.53 16.20 -5.99
CA GLU A 134 19.28 15.34 -6.92
C GLU A 134 20.08 14.25 -6.19
N GLU A 135 20.67 14.55 -5.03
CA GLU A 135 21.40 13.57 -4.24
C GLU A 135 20.46 12.50 -3.65
N LEU A 136 19.27 12.90 -3.20
CA LEU A 136 18.23 12.00 -2.71
C LEU A 136 17.68 11.11 -3.83
N GLU A 137 17.42 11.67 -5.01
CA GLU A 137 16.98 10.93 -6.19
C GLU A 137 18.03 9.91 -6.65
N ASN A 138 19.30 10.30 -6.68
CA ASN A 138 20.42 9.41 -7.02
C ASN A 138 20.56 8.27 -6.00
N LEU A 139 20.38 8.54 -4.71
CA LEU A 139 20.38 7.50 -3.69
C LEU A 139 19.24 6.49 -3.87
N GLY A 140 18.08 6.94 -4.33
CA GLY A 140 16.90 6.09 -4.57
C GLY A 140 16.97 5.29 -5.88
N ALA A 141 17.76 5.77 -6.87
CA ALA A 141 17.77 5.21 -8.21
C ALA A 141 18.19 3.72 -8.22
N GLY A 142 17.39 2.87 -8.87
CA GLY A 142 17.66 1.43 -9.03
C GLY A 142 17.49 0.58 -7.77
N THR A 143 17.28 1.17 -6.60
CA THR A 143 17.23 0.45 -5.32
C THR A 143 16.03 -0.51 -5.19
N LEU A 144 14.91 -0.25 -5.88
CA LEU A 144 13.80 -1.20 -5.94
C LEU A 144 14.20 -2.47 -6.67
N ARG A 145 14.91 -2.35 -7.81
CA ARG A 145 15.41 -3.50 -8.56
C ARG A 145 16.37 -4.33 -7.70
N MET A 146 17.28 -3.68 -6.98
CA MET A 146 18.21 -4.35 -6.05
C MET A 146 17.47 -5.20 -5.04
N ALA A 147 16.38 -4.67 -4.42
CA ALA A 147 15.62 -5.43 -3.45
C ALA A 147 14.76 -6.53 -4.10
N ALA A 148 13.97 -6.17 -5.12
CA ALA A 148 12.93 -7.05 -5.66
C ALA A 148 13.48 -8.16 -6.57
N ILE A 149 14.58 -7.91 -7.30
CA ILE A 149 15.14 -8.86 -8.27
C ILE A 149 16.45 -9.49 -7.73
N GLU A 150 17.32 -8.67 -7.13
CA GLU A 150 18.65 -9.13 -6.70
C GLU A 150 18.65 -9.60 -5.24
N GLY A 151 17.57 -9.36 -4.50
CA GLY A 151 17.42 -9.78 -3.11
C GLY A 151 18.24 -8.99 -2.09
N GLU A 152 18.80 -7.84 -2.47
CA GLU A 152 19.54 -6.95 -1.57
C GLU A 152 18.56 -6.06 -0.78
N VAL A 153 17.99 -6.62 0.27
CA VAL A 153 16.95 -5.95 1.08
C VAL A 153 17.51 -4.99 2.14
N LYS A 154 18.83 -5.02 2.40
CA LYS A 154 19.45 -4.14 3.39
C LYS A 154 19.66 -2.73 2.85
N ASN A 155 20.13 -2.64 1.59
CA ASN A 155 20.44 -1.39 0.91
C ASN A 155 19.48 -1.12 -0.27
N GLY A 156 18.53 -2.00 -0.52
CA GLY A 156 17.49 -1.86 -1.53
C GLY A 156 16.18 -1.32 -0.97
N SER A 157 15.34 -0.80 -1.84
CA SER A 157 14.03 -0.25 -1.49
C SER A 157 12.98 -1.37 -1.45
N VAL A 158 12.64 -1.83 -0.25
CA VAL A 158 11.57 -2.82 -0.05
C VAL A 158 10.25 -2.07 0.12
N MET A 159 9.54 -1.86 -0.99
CA MET A 159 8.27 -1.12 -1.02
C MET A 159 7.13 -1.99 -0.50
N ILE A 160 6.69 -1.75 0.73
CA ILE A 160 5.62 -2.47 1.41
C ILE A 160 4.75 -1.53 2.24
N GLY A 161 3.47 -1.83 2.32
CA GLY A 161 2.49 -1.06 3.10
C GLY A 161 2.53 -1.38 4.59
N GLN A 162 1.81 -0.57 5.38
CA GLN A 162 1.74 -0.72 6.84
C GLN A 162 1.12 -2.05 7.27
N ILE A 163 0.28 -2.67 6.42
CA ILE A 163 -0.33 -3.97 6.70
C ILE A 163 0.68 -5.13 6.72
N SER A 164 1.92 -4.90 6.33
CA SER A 164 2.97 -5.94 6.32
C SER A 164 3.11 -6.64 7.68
N GLY A 165 2.92 -5.91 8.80
CA GLY A 165 2.94 -6.47 10.14
C GLY A 165 1.84 -7.51 10.43
N MET A 166 0.77 -7.53 9.63
CA MET A 166 -0.34 -8.49 9.74
C MET A 166 -0.09 -9.78 8.97
N LEU A 167 0.79 -9.76 7.97
CA LEU A 167 1.00 -10.86 7.03
C LEU A 167 1.99 -11.90 7.61
N LYS A 168 1.60 -13.19 7.60
CA LYS A 168 2.36 -14.25 8.29
C LYS A 168 2.62 -15.48 7.44
N ASP A 169 2.10 -15.53 6.20
CA ASP A 169 2.19 -16.69 5.33
C ASP A 169 2.37 -16.30 3.86
N ILE A 170 2.90 -17.24 3.09
CA ILE A 170 2.92 -17.23 1.63
C ILE A 170 1.90 -18.26 1.16
N LYS A 171 1.03 -17.89 0.24
CA LYS A 171 -0.05 -18.72 -0.29
C LYS A 171 -0.21 -18.52 -1.79
N PRO A 172 -0.82 -19.48 -2.53
CA PRO A 172 -1.26 -19.23 -3.90
C PRO A 172 -2.21 -18.01 -3.99
N CYS A 173 -2.14 -17.25 -5.07
CA CYS A 173 -3.03 -16.12 -5.31
C CYS A 173 -4.51 -16.51 -5.19
N GLU A 174 -4.89 -17.66 -5.72
CA GLU A 174 -6.27 -18.17 -5.63
C GLU A 174 -6.72 -18.32 -4.17
N GLN A 175 -5.85 -18.87 -3.31
CA GLN A 175 -6.17 -19.06 -1.90
C GLN A 175 -6.25 -17.72 -1.17
N ILE A 176 -5.38 -16.75 -1.49
CA ILE A 176 -5.43 -15.40 -0.93
C ILE A 176 -6.78 -14.73 -1.24
N VAL A 177 -7.23 -14.81 -2.49
CA VAL A 177 -8.53 -14.24 -2.89
C VAL A 177 -9.68 -14.92 -2.15
N LYS A 178 -9.70 -16.25 -2.10
CA LYS A 178 -10.74 -17.03 -1.39
C LYS A 178 -10.80 -16.68 0.10
N ASP A 179 -9.64 -16.62 0.76
CA ASP A 179 -9.56 -16.31 2.20
C ASP A 179 -10.08 -14.90 2.47
N ILE A 180 -9.68 -13.90 1.67
CA ILE A 180 -10.14 -12.51 1.82
C ILE A 180 -11.65 -12.42 1.63
N MET A 181 -12.20 -13.04 0.59
CA MET A 181 -13.63 -12.97 0.33
C MET A 181 -14.46 -13.66 1.42
N ALA A 182 -14.06 -14.87 1.83
CA ALA A 182 -14.74 -15.60 2.91
C ALA A 182 -14.70 -14.86 4.25
N GLU A 183 -13.54 -14.26 4.60
CA GLU A 183 -13.41 -13.43 5.80
C GLU A 183 -14.26 -12.17 5.69
N THR A 184 -14.31 -11.52 4.53
CA THR A 184 -15.15 -10.33 4.28
C THR A 184 -16.62 -10.63 4.55
N GLU A 185 -17.13 -11.73 3.98
CA GLU A 185 -18.51 -12.17 4.21
C GLU A 185 -18.80 -12.44 5.69
N ALA A 186 -17.88 -13.11 6.37
CA ALA A 186 -18.00 -13.40 7.80
C ALA A 186 -18.02 -12.12 8.66
N VAL A 187 -17.18 -11.14 8.34
CA VAL A 187 -17.13 -9.85 9.03
C VAL A 187 -18.44 -9.10 8.82
N ILE A 188 -18.94 -8.98 7.59
CA ILE A 188 -20.21 -8.30 7.28
C ILE A 188 -21.38 -8.97 8.04
N ALA A 189 -21.46 -10.30 8.04
CA ALA A 189 -22.49 -11.03 8.77
C ALA A 189 -22.43 -10.80 10.28
N ASN A 190 -21.21 -10.64 10.85
CA ASN A 190 -21.05 -10.32 12.26
C ASN A 190 -21.40 -8.86 12.58
N MET A 191 -21.13 -7.92 11.70
CA MET A 191 -21.50 -6.52 11.89
C MET A 191 -23.01 -6.32 11.98
N GLN A 192 -23.80 -7.09 11.24
CA GLN A 192 -25.28 -7.07 11.35
C GLN A 192 -25.80 -7.38 12.77
N LYS A 193 -25.03 -8.13 13.58
CA LYS A 193 -25.40 -8.44 14.97
C LYS A 193 -25.18 -7.28 15.93
N LEU A 194 -24.33 -6.31 15.55
CA LEU A 194 -24.02 -5.13 16.38
C LEU A 194 -25.04 -4.00 16.24
N VAL A 195 -25.91 -4.06 15.24
CA VAL A 195 -26.87 -3.01 14.88
C VAL A 195 -28.30 -3.35 15.36
N LYS A 196 -28.42 -4.26 16.35
CA LYS A 196 -29.71 -4.64 16.95
C LYS A 196 -30.09 -3.76 18.11
#